data_be166a4d56da7d2013ab750cef5aad28
#
_entry.id   be166a4d56da7d2013ab750cef5aad28
#
_cell.length_a   1.000
_cell.length_b   1.000
_cell.length_c   1.000
_cell.angle_alpha   90.00
_cell.angle_beta   90.00
_cell.angle_gamma   90.00
#
_symmetry.space_group_name_H-M   'P 1'
#
loop_
_entity.id
_entity.type
_entity.pdbx_description
1 polymer ?
#
loop_
_entity_poly.entity_id
_entity_poly.type
_entity_poly.pdbx_seq_one_letter_code
_entity_poly.pdbx_strand_id
1 'polypeptide(L)'
;MKIGFCGTMSVGKTTLVNELAKLPEFKGYKSRTERSKHLMDMGIPLNTDSTLKGQFVFAAERASELLCDKIITDRTVIDVMAFSALSKSMNANESYFLNAALSNLIDDYDYLFYISPVGVKMEDNGVRETDMIYRDNINKKILEILDWRKVKYTTIQGNTEERIKAVKSVVFS
;
A
#
# COMPACT_ATOMS: atom_id res chain seq x y z
N MET A 1 3.16 -15.50 8.26
CA MET A 1 2.37 -14.32 8.66
C MET A 1 2.71 -13.15 7.75
N LYS A 2 1.72 -12.62 7.08
CA LYS A 2 1.83 -11.60 6.03
C LYS A 2 1.13 -10.32 6.53
N ILE A 3 1.88 -9.27 6.74
CA ILE A 3 1.41 -8.00 7.31
C ILE A 3 1.49 -6.93 6.25
N GLY A 4 0.34 -6.38 5.86
CA GLY A 4 0.22 -5.36 4.83
C GLY A 4 -0.19 -4.00 5.38
N PHE A 5 0.47 -2.95 4.90
CA PHE A 5 0.13 -1.57 5.21
C PHE A 5 -0.39 -0.86 3.96
N CYS A 6 -1.69 -0.56 3.92
CA CYS A 6 -2.31 0.24 2.87
C CYS A 6 -2.57 1.68 3.33
N GLY A 7 -2.69 2.57 2.38
CA GLY A 7 -2.95 4.00 2.63
C GLY A 7 -2.40 4.87 1.51
N THR A 8 -2.91 6.07 1.41
CA THR A 8 -2.50 7.04 0.39
C THR A 8 -1.01 7.43 0.50
N MET A 9 -0.52 8.24 -0.43
CA MET A 9 0.87 8.69 -0.41
C MET A 9 1.16 9.58 0.82
N SER A 10 2.44 9.64 1.21
CA SER A 10 2.97 10.49 2.31
C SER A 10 2.28 10.30 3.68
N VAL A 11 1.80 9.09 3.98
CA VAL A 11 1.23 8.78 5.32
C VAL A 11 2.22 8.09 6.26
N GLY A 12 3.49 7.92 5.84
CA GLY A 12 4.54 7.35 6.67
C GLY A 12 4.59 5.80 6.70
N LYS A 13 4.02 5.11 5.70
CA LYS A 13 4.09 3.64 5.60
C LYS A 13 5.52 3.12 5.60
N THR A 14 6.37 3.67 4.73
CA THR A 14 7.76 3.27 4.58
C THR A 14 8.54 3.42 5.89
N THR A 15 8.35 4.54 6.59
CA THR A 15 8.98 4.77 7.90
C THR A 15 8.54 3.71 8.89
N LEU A 16 7.24 3.44 8.98
CA LEU A 16 6.71 2.44 9.90
C LEU A 16 7.25 1.04 9.62
N VAL A 17 7.26 0.60 8.35
CA VAL A 17 7.79 -0.72 7.95
C VAL A 17 9.27 -0.85 8.31
N ASN A 18 10.06 0.20 8.06
CA ASN A 18 11.49 0.21 8.39
C ASN A 18 11.73 0.14 9.91
N GLU A 19 10.93 0.83 10.71
CA GLU A 19 11.06 0.79 12.17
C GLU A 19 10.60 -0.57 12.74
N LEU A 20 9.49 -1.13 12.25
CA LEU A 20 9.04 -2.47 12.65
C LEU A 20 10.10 -3.55 12.35
N ALA A 21 10.74 -3.47 11.17
CA ALA A 21 11.77 -4.44 10.77
C ALA A 21 13.00 -4.47 11.68
N LYS A 22 13.25 -3.41 12.46
CA LYS A 22 14.37 -3.34 13.44
C LYS A 22 14.03 -4.01 14.78
N LEU A 23 12.75 -4.26 15.03
CA LEU A 23 12.31 -4.76 16.34
C LEU A 23 12.54 -6.27 16.47
N PRO A 24 12.93 -6.74 17.67
CA PRO A 24 13.18 -8.16 17.92
C PRO A 24 11.99 -9.07 17.61
N GLU A 25 10.76 -8.59 17.85
CA GLU A 25 9.52 -9.32 17.61
C GLU A 25 9.30 -9.66 16.14
N PHE A 26 9.85 -8.83 15.23
CA PHE A 26 9.79 -9.05 13.80
C PHE A 26 11.06 -9.71 13.23
N LYS A 27 11.93 -10.24 14.08
CA LYS A 27 13.10 -11.00 13.64
C LYS A 27 12.67 -12.19 12.77
N GLY A 28 13.25 -12.28 11.57
CA GLY A 28 12.93 -13.30 10.59
C GLY A 28 11.79 -12.94 9.63
N TYR A 29 11.17 -11.76 9.77
CA TYR A 29 10.32 -11.21 8.74
C TYR A 29 11.16 -10.55 7.63
N LYS A 30 10.76 -10.78 6.39
CA LYS A 30 11.23 -9.95 5.28
C LYS A 30 10.48 -8.63 5.32
N SER A 31 11.16 -7.53 5.05
CA SER A 31 10.52 -6.22 4.86
C SER A 31 10.66 -5.78 3.41
N ARG A 32 9.60 -5.26 2.86
CA ARG A 32 9.59 -4.68 1.50
C ARG A 32 9.02 -3.29 1.55
N THR A 33 9.83 -2.34 1.10
CA THR A 33 9.42 -0.96 0.90
C THR A 33 9.09 -0.71 -0.57
N GLU A 34 8.27 0.29 -0.79
CA GLU A 34 7.80 0.69 -2.10
C GLU A 34 8.96 1.19 -2.98
N ARG A 35 8.95 0.82 -4.27
CA ARG A 35 10.04 1.05 -5.22
C ARG A 35 9.71 2.06 -6.32
N SER A 36 8.75 2.95 -6.09
CA SER A 36 8.30 3.93 -7.10
C SER A 36 9.45 4.73 -7.71
N LYS A 37 10.41 5.16 -6.90
CA LYS A 37 11.57 5.91 -7.42
C LYS A 37 12.36 5.11 -8.43
N HIS A 38 12.68 3.86 -8.13
CA HIS A 38 13.40 2.96 -9.03
C HIS A 38 12.64 2.74 -10.34
N LEU A 39 11.31 2.55 -10.26
CA LEU A 39 10.48 2.35 -11.44
C LEU A 39 10.40 3.62 -12.30
N MET A 40 10.33 4.79 -11.66
CA MET A 40 10.37 6.08 -12.36
C MET A 40 11.72 6.31 -13.06
N ASP A 41 12.82 5.96 -12.41
CA ASP A 41 14.18 6.04 -13.01
C ASP A 41 14.32 5.12 -14.23
N MET A 42 13.52 4.04 -14.31
CA MET A 42 13.39 3.18 -15.48
C MET A 42 12.43 3.71 -16.56
N GLY A 43 11.87 4.92 -16.38
CA GLY A 43 10.92 5.53 -17.32
C GLY A 43 9.49 4.97 -17.23
N ILE A 44 9.14 4.29 -16.14
CA ILE A 44 7.78 3.77 -15.93
C ILE A 44 6.89 4.90 -15.38
N PRO A 45 5.82 5.30 -16.10
CA PRO A 45 4.90 6.32 -15.62
C PRO A 45 4.19 5.90 -14.35
N LEU A 46 4.03 6.83 -13.41
CA LEU A 46 3.42 6.60 -12.10
C LEU A 46 2.17 7.47 -11.90
N ASN A 47 1.45 7.21 -10.82
CA ASN A 47 0.31 7.98 -10.35
C ASN A 47 -0.79 8.11 -11.43
N THR A 48 -1.22 9.32 -11.76
CA THR A 48 -2.25 9.59 -12.77
C THR A 48 -1.90 9.10 -14.17
N ASP A 49 -0.62 9.02 -14.49
CA ASP A 49 -0.11 8.63 -15.82
C ASP A 49 0.29 7.14 -15.89
N SER A 50 0.06 6.39 -14.81
CA SER A 50 0.40 4.97 -14.75
C SER A 50 -0.37 4.17 -15.82
N THR A 51 0.33 3.31 -16.51
CA THR A 51 -0.23 2.44 -17.55
C THR A 51 -0.53 1.05 -17.00
N LEU A 52 -1.32 0.25 -17.73
CA LEU A 52 -1.56 -1.15 -17.39
C LEU A 52 -0.25 -1.93 -17.19
N LYS A 53 0.74 -1.73 -18.07
CA LYS A 53 2.06 -2.38 -17.96
C LYS A 53 2.78 -1.98 -16.67
N GLY A 54 2.76 -0.69 -16.32
CA GLY A 54 3.32 -0.19 -15.06
C GLY A 54 2.63 -0.77 -13.83
N GLN A 55 1.30 -0.82 -13.86
CA GLN A 55 0.52 -1.40 -12.76
C GLN A 55 0.73 -2.92 -12.63
N PHE A 56 1.00 -3.65 -13.73
CA PHE A 56 1.39 -5.06 -13.64
C PHE A 56 2.73 -5.26 -12.92
N VAL A 57 3.69 -4.32 -13.04
CA VAL A 57 4.94 -4.41 -12.27
C VAL A 57 4.65 -4.35 -10.78
N PHE A 58 3.84 -3.39 -10.33
CA PHE A 58 3.44 -3.29 -8.93
C PHE A 58 2.63 -4.51 -8.47
N ALA A 59 1.70 -4.99 -9.30
CA ALA A 59 0.91 -6.18 -9.02
C ALA A 59 1.80 -7.43 -8.86
N ALA A 60 2.77 -7.62 -9.74
CA ALA A 60 3.72 -8.74 -9.67
C ALA A 60 4.59 -8.66 -8.41
N GLU A 61 5.04 -7.46 -8.02
CA GLU A 61 5.76 -7.27 -6.75
C GLU A 61 4.90 -7.69 -5.55
N ARG A 62 3.65 -7.21 -5.48
CA ARG A 62 2.73 -7.59 -4.38
C ARG A 62 2.45 -9.09 -4.37
N ALA A 63 2.17 -9.69 -5.52
CA ALA A 63 1.97 -11.13 -5.61
C ALA A 63 3.22 -11.93 -5.17
N SER A 64 4.42 -11.49 -5.57
CA SER A 64 5.67 -12.13 -5.16
C SER A 64 5.92 -12.06 -3.65
N GLU A 65 5.53 -10.95 -3.02
CA GLU A 65 5.62 -10.77 -1.57
C GLU A 65 4.70 -11.73 -0.80
N LEU A 66 3.50 -11.96 -1.33
CA LEU A 66 2.53 -12.88 -0.75
C LEU A 66 2.93 -14.36 -0.82
N LEU A 67 3.98 -14.70 -1.59
CA LEU A 67 4.60 -16.03 -1.55
C LEU A 67 5.55 -16.22 -0.34
N CYS A 68 5.86 -15.16 0.39
CA CYS A 68 6.72 -15.25 1.57
C CYS A 68 5.91 -15.67 2.81
N ASP A 69 6.44 -16.58 3.63
CA ASP A 69 5.79 -17.03 4.87
C ASP A 69 5.71 -15.93 5.94
N LYS A 70 6.74 -15.08 6.01
CA LYS A 70 6.84 -13.96 6.97
C LYS A 70 7.27 -12.70 6.24
N ILE A 71 6.37 -11.73 6.12
CA ILE A 71 6.65 -10.48 5.42
C ILE A 71 5.90 -9.30 6.02
N ILE A 72 6.52 -8.13 5.94
CA ILE A 72 5.92 -6.82 6.23
C ILE A 72 6.04 -5.99 4.96
N THR A 73 4.90 -5.51 4.41
CA THR A 73 4.88 -4.78 3.14
C THR A 73 4.43 -3.34 3.30
N ASP A 74 5.19 -2.42 2.72
CA ASP A 74 4.79 -1.04 2.46
C ASP A 74 4.02 -1.00 1.13
N ARG A 75 2.75 -0.84 1.18
CA ARG A 75 1.71 -1.04 0.16
C ARG A 75 1.27 -2.49 0.02
N THR A 76 0.04 -2.62 -0.44
CA THR A 76 -0.66 -3.88 -0.64
C THR A 76 -1.28 -3.92 -2.03
N VAL A 77 -1.92 -5.02 -2.38
CA VAL A 77 -2.72 -5.11 -3.61
C VAL A 77 -3.84 -4.07 -3.64
N ILE A 78 -4.37 -3.66 -2.47
CA ILE A 78 -5.40 -2.61 -2.36
C ILE A 78 -4.89 -1.27 -2.86
N ASP A 79 -3.64 -0.92 -2.54
CA ASP A 79 -3.01 0.30 -3.07
C ASP A 79 -2.92 0.24 -4.60
N VAL A 80 -2.46 -0.87 -5.18
CA VAL A 80 -2.38 -1.06 -6.64
C VAL A 80 -3.76 -0.92 -7.28
N MET A 81 -4.79 -1.51 -6.69
CA MET A 81 -6.17 -1.40 -7.17
C MET A 81 -6.65 0.06 -7.16
N ALA A 82 -6.38 0.80 -6.09
CA ALA A 82 -6.78 2.20 -5.97
C ALA A 82 -6.07 3.09 -6.99
N PHE A 83 -4.77 2.92 -7.17
CA PHE A 83 -3.99 3.69 -8.16
C PHE A 83 -4.39 3.36 -9.59
N SER A 84 -4.67 2.09 -9.91
CA SER A 84 -5.13 1.69 -11.23
C SER A 84 -6.52 2.26 -11.57
N ALA A 85 -7.43 2.30 -10.58
CA ALA A 85 -8.76 2.83 -10.74
C ALA A 85 -8.80 4.35 -11.01
N LEU A 86 -7.76 5.09 -10.60
CA LEU A 86 -7.65 6.54 -10.77
C LEU A 86 -6.61 6.94 -11.83
N SER A 87 -6.05 5.98 -12.56
CA SER A 87 -5.17 6.27 -13.69
C SER A 87 -5.97 6.88 -14.85
N LYS A 88 -5.41 7.93 -15.47
CA LYS A 88 -5.94 8.54 -16.70
C LYS A 88 -5.46 7.83 -17.96
N SER A 89 -4.40 7.02 -17.85
CA SER A 89 -3.79 6.30 -18.98
C SER A 89 -4.30 4.86 -19.11
N MET A 90 -5.17 4.41 -18.20
CA MET A 90 -5.83 3.11 -18.27
C MET A 90 -7.31 3.29 -18.60
N ASN A 91 -7.81 2.44 -19.49
CA ASN A 91 -9.25 2.39 -19.75
C ASN A 91 -10.00 1.57 -18.68
N ALA A 92 -11.32 1.66 -18.68
CA ALA A 92 -12.16 0.99 -17.68
C ALA A 92 -12.00 -0.54 -17.67
N ASN A 93 -11.82 -1.17 -18.84
CA ASN A 93 -11.65 -2.62 -18.94
C ASN A 93 -10.30 -3.07 -18.38
N GLU A 94 -9.23 -2.34 -18.66
CA GLU A 94 -7.89 -2.60 -18.11
C GLU A 94 -7.89 -2.51 -16.58
N SER A 95 -8.48 -1.44 -16.05
CA SER A 95 -8.61 -1.24 -14.60
C SER A 95 -9.47 -2.34 -13.97
N TYR A 96 -10.60 -2.68 -14.57
CA TYR A 96 -11.49 -3.74 -14.09
C TYR A 96 -10.78 -5.10 -14.05
N PHE A 97 -10.10 -5.49 -15.15
CA PHE A 97 -9.37 -6.75 -15.25
C PHE A 97 -8.30 -6.86 -14.16
N LEU A 98 -7.47 -5.83 -14.00
CA LEU A 98 -6.42 -5.82 -12.99
C LEU A 98 -7.01 -5.90 -11.58
N ASN A 99 -8.05 -5.13 -11.29
CA ASN A 99 -8.69 -5.10 -9.98
C ASN A 99 -9.38 -6.43 -9.66
N ALA A 100 -10.01 -7.08 -10.64
CA ALA A 100 -10.61 -8.39 -10.46
C ALA A 100 -9.54 -9.46 -10.11
N ALA A 101 -8.40 -9.43 -10.79
CA ALA A 101 -7.28 -10.34 -10.48
C ALA A 101 -6.71 -10.09 -9.08
N LEU A 102 -6.41 -8.84 -8.72
CA LEU A 102 -5.82 -8.47 -7.43
C LEU A 102 -6.76 -8.67 -6.24
N SER A 103 -8.06 -8.55 -6.46
CA SER A 103 -9.04 -8.74 -5.39
C SER A 103 -9.01 -10.13 -4.76
N ASN A 104 -8.57 -11.15 -5.51
CA ASN A 104 -8.42 -12.51 -5.00
C ASN A 104 -7.20 -12.68 -4.07
N LEU A 105 -6.27 -11.71 -4.07
CA LEU A 105 -5.06 -11.75 -3.24
C LEU A 105 -5.23 -10.99 -1.92
N ILE A 106 -6.34 -10.29 -1.72
CA ILE A 106 -6.57 -9.51 -0.50
C ILE A 106 -6.60 -10.41 0.74
N ASP A 107 -7.23 -11.56 0.61
CA ASP A 107 -7.41 -12.52 1.71
C ASP A 107 -6.11 -13.26 2.10
N ASP A 108 -5.04 -13.08 1.33
CA ASP A 108 -3.72 -13.65 1.64
C ASP A 108 -2.99 -12.89 2.75
N TYR A 109 -3.41 -11.67 3.10
CA TYR A 109 -2.86 -10.95 4.24
C TYR A 109 -3.46 -11.45 5.55
N ASP A 110 -2.62 -11.88 6.49
CA ASP A 110 -3.05 -12.23 7.86
C ASP A 110 -3.47 -11.00 8.64
N TYR A 111 -2.78 -9.87 8.43
CA TYR A 111 -3.09 -8.57 9.03
C TYR A 111 -3.01 -7.46 8.01
N LEU A 112 -4.07 -6.68 7.90
CA LEU A 112 -4.13 -5.46 7.10
C LEU A 112 -4.29 -4.25 8.01
N PHE A 113 -3.41 -3.28 7.80
CA PHE A 113 -3.45 -2.00 8.49
C PHE A 113 -3.67 -0.87 7.49
N TYR A 114 -4.71 -0.09 7.71
CA TYR A 114 -4.94 1.14 6.97
C TYR A 114 -4.34 2.31 7.73
N ILE A 115 -3.42 3.04 7.09
CA ILE A 115 -2.80 4.22 7.68
C ILE A 115 -3.58 5.47 7.27
N SER A 116 -4.22 6.08 8.26
CA SER A 116 -5.01 7.29 8.08
C SER A 116 -4.12 8.48 7.70
N PRO A 117 -4.51 9.30 6.71
CA PRO A 117 -3.81 10.54 6.37
C PRO A 117 -4.09 11.69 7.33
N VAL A 118 -5.00 11.52 8.29
CA VAL A 118 -5.40 12.58 9.23
C VAL A 118 -4.19 13.06 10.05
N GLY A 119 -3.95 14.36 10.03
CA GLY A 119 -2.84 14.98 10.76
C GLY A 119 -1.45 14.80 10.11
N VAL A 120 -1.37 14.17 8.94
CA VAL A 120 -0.09 13.95 8.23
C VAL A 120 0.06 14.92 7.07
N LYS A 121 1.09 15.78 7.12
CA LYS A 121 1.44 16.66 6.01
C LYS A 121 1.96 15.84 4.82
N MET A 122 1.66 16.32 3.62
CA MET A 122 2.21 15.75 2.40
C MET A 122 3.66 16.22 2.24
N GLU A 123 4.55 15.29 1.91
CA GLU A 123 5.95 15.57 1.61
C GLU A 123 6.19 15.40 0.11
N ASP A 124 6.85 16.40 -0.50
CA ASP A 124 7.35 16.31 -1.86
C ASP A 124 8.75 15.67 -1.83
N ASN A 125 8.90 14.54 -2.48
CA ASN A 125 10.18 13.84 -2.66
C ASN A 125 10.55 13.67 -4.15
N GLY A 126 9.91 14.45 -5.04
CA GLY A 126 10.12 14.42 -6.49
C GLY A 126 9.54 13.19 -7.21
N VAL A 127 8.96 12.25 -6.49
CA VAL A 127 8.34 11.03 -7.05
C VAL A 127 6.84 11.01 -6.82
N ARG A 128 6.43 11.62 -5.72
CA ARG A 128 5.04 11.60 -5.29
C ARG A 128 4.25 12.73 -5.95
N GLU A 129 3.04 12.38 -6.36
CA GLU A 129 2.04 13.38 -6.70
C GLU A 129 1.76 14.26 -5.48
N THR A 130 1.93 15.57 -5.62
CA THR A 130 1.69 16.57 -4.55
C THR A 130 0.30 17.16 -4.61
N ASP A 131 -0.53 16.77 -5.57
CA ASP A 131 -1.92 17.18 -5.65
C ASP A 131 -2.73 16.59 -4.48
N MET A 132 -3.20 17.45 -3.60
CA MET A 132 -4.01 17.07 -2.44
C MET A 132 -5.33 16.43 -2.86
N ILE A 133 -5.93 16.86 -3.95
CA ILE A 133 -7.18 16.29 -4.48
C ILE A 133 -6.94 14.84 -4.91
N TYR A 134 -5.84 14.59 -5.62
CA TYR A 134 -5.47 13.24 -6.02
C TYR A 134 -5.17 12.35 -4.82
N ARG A 135 -4.45 12.85 -3.83
CA ARG A 135 -4.18 12.15 -2.56
C ARG A 135 -5.48 11.73 -1.87
N ASP A 136 -6.44 12.64 -1.78
CA ASP A 136 -7.73 12.39 -1.14
C ASP A 136 -8.57 11.40 -1.95
N ASN A 137 -8.52 11.46 -3.28
CA ASN A 137 -9.21 10.52 -4.15
C ASN A 137 -8.63 9.10 -4.01
N ILE A 138 -7.30 8.94 -3.95
CA ILE A 138 -6.66 7.65 -3.65
C ILE A 138 -7.10 7.14 -2.29
N ASN A 139 -7.11 8.01 -1.28
CA ASN A 139 -7.55 7.65 0.06
C ASN A 139 -8.99 7.14 0.10
N LYS A 140 -9.91 7.87 -0.55
CA LYS A 140 -11.32 7.45 -0.68
C LYS A 140 -11.43 6.12 -1.40
N LYS A 141 -10.66 5.93 -2.50
CA LYS A 141 -10.71 4.69 -3.28
C LYS A 141 -10.21 3.49 -2.47
N ILE A 142 -9.18 3.64 -1.66
CA ILE A 142 -8.70 2.59 -0.74
C ILE A 142 -9.83 2.20 0.23
N LEU A 143 -10.48 3.16 0.87
CA LEU A 143 -11.57 2.89 1.80
C LEU A 143 -12.77 2.25 1.11
N GLU A 144 -13.13 2.69 -0.10
CA GLU A 144 -14.18 2.06 -0.92
C GLU A 144 -13.88 0.57 -1.22
N ILE A 145 -12.62 0.24 -1.53
CA ILE A 145 -12.20 -1.14 -1.81
C ILE A 145 -12.30 -1.99 -0.52
N LEU A 146 -11.81 -1.47 0.60
CA LEU A 146 -11.88 -2.14 1.89
C LEU A 146 -13.33 -2.43 2.31
N ASP A 147 -14.23 -1.48 2.13
CA ASP A 147 -15.66 -1.61 2.44
C ASP A 147 -16.36 -2.59 1.49
N TRP A 148 -16.17 -2.41 0.17
CA TRP A 148 -16.77 -3.27 -0.85
C TRP A 148 -16.40 -4.75 -0.68
N ARG A 149 -15.13 -5.03 -0.33
CA ARG A 149 -14.64 -6.39 -0.11
C ARG A 149 -14.91 -6.88 1.33
N LYS A 150 -15.47 -6.03 2.19
CA LYS A 150 -15.65 -6.32 3.63
C LYS A 150 -14.37 -6.82 4.30
N VAL A 151 -13.26 -6.20 3.94
CA VAL A 151 -11.93 -6.59 4.42
C VAL A 151 -11.82 -6.27 5.91
N LYS A 152 -11.35 -7.23 6.69
CA LYS A 152 -10.98 -6.96 8.09
C LYS A 152 -9.64 -6.23 8.12
N TYR A 153 -9.65 -5.00 8.63
CA TYR A 153 -8.43 -4.19 8.78
C TYR A 153 -8.44 -3.41 10.09
N THR A 154 -7.27 -2.95 10.49
CA THR A 154 -7.10 -2.05 11.64
C THR A 154 -6.65 -0.68 11.16
N THR A 155 -7.36 0.37 11.56
CA THR A 155 -6.94 1.74 11.29
C THR A 155 -5.83 2.15 12.25
N ILE A 156 -4.73 2.70 11.72
CA ILE A 156 -3.63 3.25 12.51
C ILE A 156 -3.48 4.74 12.21
N GLN A 157 -3.20 5.52 13.25
CA GLN A 157 -2.95 6.96 13.20
C GLN A 157 -1.94 7.35 14.28
N GLY A 158 -1.59 8.63 14.36
CA GLY A 158 -0.64 9.14 15.34
C GLY A 158 0.80 9.12 14.86
N ASN A 159 1.73 9.28 15.79
CA ASN A 159 3.16 9.23 15.52
C ASN A 159 3.69 7.80 15.33
N THR A 160 4.96 7.66 14.97
CA THR A 160 5.55 6.34 14.67
C THR A 160 5.52 5.38 15.87
N GLU A 161 5.76 5.87 17.08
CA GLU A 161 5.74 5.04 18.29
C GLU A 161 4.34 4.52 18.62
N GLU A 162 3.33 5.38 18.51
CA GLU A 162 1.92 4.99 18.69
C GLU A 162 1.49 3.94 17.67
N ARG A 163 1.91 4.11 16.41
CA ARG A 163 1.65 3.15 15.33
C ARG A 163 2.32 1.80 15.58
N ILE A 164 3.58 1.80 16.00
CA ILE A 164 4.31 0.57 16.36
C ILE A 164 3.57 -0.15 17.49
N LYS A 165 3.17 0.57 18.55
CA LYS A 165 2.43 0.00 19.66
C LYS A 165 1.11 -0.62 19.19
N ALA A 166 0.36 0.07 18.34
CA ALA A 166 -0.90 -0.42 17.78
C ALA A 166 -0.70 -1.70 16.94
N VAL A 167 0.33 -1.74 16.08
CA VAL A 167 0.66 -2.94 15.30
C VAL A 167 0.98 -4.12 16.22
N LYS A 168 1.86 -3.92 17.19
CA LYS A 168 2.26 -4.98 18.14
C LYS A 168 1.08 -5.51 18.93
N SER A 169 0.18 -4.66 19.39
CA SER A 169 -1.00 -5.07 20.15
C SER A 169 -1.99 -5.90 19.35
N VAL A 170 -2.00 -5.77 18.01
CA VAL A 170 -2.88 -6.55 17.12
C VAL A 170 -2.21 -7.84 16.66
N VAL A 171 -0.92 -7.80 16.37
CA VAL A 171 -0.18 -8.94 15.79
C VAL A 171 0.22 -9.96 16.85
N PHE A 172 0.47 -9.52 18.09
CA PHE A 172 0.98 -10.35 19.18
C PHE A 172 0.03 -10.39 20.40
N SER A 173 -1.26 -10.10 20.18
CA SER A 173 -2.31 -10.25 21.19
C SER A 173 -2.64 -11.69 21.53
#